data_f8dcb92e4f2b967aa715bc9b87209ddf
#
_entry.id   f8dcb92e4f2b967aa715bc9b87209ddf
#
_cell.length_a   1.000
_cell.length_b   1.000
_cell.length_c   1.000
_cell.angle_alpha   90.00
_cell.angle_beta   90.00
_cell.angle_gamma   90.00
#
_symmetry.space_group_name_H-M   'P 1'
#
loop_
_entity.id
_entity.type
_entity.pdbx_description
1 polymer ?
#
loop_
_entity_poly.entity_id
_entity_poly.type
_entity_poly.pdbx_seq_one_letter_code
_entity_poly.pdbx_strand_id
1 'polypeptide(L)'
;MALTAGIVGLPNVGKSTLFNAITKAGAEAANYPFATIDPNVGMVEVPDERLTKLTELITPKKTVPTTFEFTDIAGIVKGASKGEGLGNKFLANIREVDAIVHVVRAFDDENVMREQGREDAFVDPMADIDTINLELILADLESINKRYARVEKIARTQKDKDSVAEFNILQKIKPVLEDGKSARTIDFTEEEQKIVKGLFLLTTKPVLYVANVDEDQVANPDDIDRSEEHTSEL
;
A
#
# COMPACT_ATOMS: atom_id res chain seq x y z
N MET A 1 5.27 -9.12 -15.81
CA MET A 1 4.95 -9.45 -14.41
C MET A 1 3.56 -8.93 -14.15
N ALA A 2 2.73 -9.67 -13.40
CA ALA A 2 1.45 -9.13 -12.93
C ALA A 2 1.73 -7.95 -12.00
N LEU A 3 0.83 -6.95 -11.98
CA LEU A 3 0.87 -5.88 -10.99
C LEU A 3 0.40 -6.45 -9.66
N THR A 4 1.02 -6.01 -8.57
CA THR A 4 0.77 -6.53 -7.22
C THR A 4 0.31 -5.43 -6.28
N ALA A 5 -0.68 -5.72 -5.43
CA ALA A 5 -1.09 -4.81 -4.36
C ALA A 5 -1.21 -5.54 -3.02
N GLY A 6 -0.71 -4.89 -1.97
CA GLY A 6 -0.88 -5.36 -0.60
C GLY A 6 -2.08 -4.71 0.07
N ILE A 7 -2.97 -5.54 0.60
CA ILE A 7 -4.10 -5.06 1.40
C ILE A 7 -3.60 -4.85 2.83
N VAL A 8 -3.63 -3.61 3.29
CA VAL A 8 -3.17 -3.20 4.62
C VAL A 8 -4.28 -2.52 5.42
N GLY A 9 -4.11 -2.42 6.71
CA GLY A 9 -5.04 -1.74 7.61
C GLY A 9 -4.86 -2.24 9.04
N LEU A 10 -5.48 -1.58 10.00
CA LEU A 10 -5.50 -2.00 11.40
C LEU A 10 -6.20 -3.36 11.58
N PRO A 11 -6.06 -4.03 12.73
CA PRO A 11 -6.84 -5.22 13.03
C PRO A 11 -8.36 -4.96 12.95
N ASN A 12 -9.12 -5.95 12.50
CA ASN A 12 -10.59 -5.94 12.47
C ASN A 12 -11.26 -4.87 11.60
N VAL A 13 -10.55 -4.27 10.64
CA VAL A 13 -11.13 -3.30 9.69
C VAL A 13 -11.80 -3.95 8.46
N GLY A 14 -11.75 -5.29 8.33
CA GLY A 14 -12.36 -6.02 7.21
C GLY A 14 -11.43 -6.41 6.07
N LYS A 15 -10.09 -6.35 6.25
CA LYS A 15 -9.10 -6.71 5.20
C LYS A 15 -9.32 -8.08 4.57
N SER A 16 -9.36 -9.12 5.40
CA SER A 16 -9.53 -10.50 4.92
C SER A 16 -10.93 -10.73 4.32
N THR A 17 -11.94 -9.98 4.75
CA THR A 17 -13.27 -10.00 4.14
C THR A 17 -13.20 -9.44 2.73
N LEU A 18 -12.58 -8.27 2.55
CA LEU A 18 -12.36 -7.65 1.24
C LEU A 18 -11.53 -8.58 0.33
N PHE A 19 -10.40 -9.10 0.84
CA PHE A 19 -9.55 -10.03 0.10
C PHE A 19 -10.34 -11.25 -0.38
N ASN A 20 -11.10 -11.89 0.50
CA ASN A 20 -11.94 -13.03 0.14
C ASN A 20 -13.04 -12.68 -0.86
N ALA A 21 -13.66 -11.51 -0.75
CA ALA A 21 -14.68 -11.06 -1.70
C ALA A 21 -14.09 -10.86 -3.10
N ILE A 22 -12.95 -10.20 -3.20
CA ILE A 22 -12.28 -9.95 -4.47
C ILE A 22 -11.77 -11.26 -5.10
N THR A 23 -11.07 -12.10 -4.31
CA THR A 23 -10.40 -13.30 -4.83
C THR A 23 -11.37 -14.45 -5.10
N LYS A 24 -12.46 -14.59 -4.34
CA LYS A 24 -13.49 -15.60 -4.61
C LYS A 24 -14.30 -15.28 -5.86
N ALA A 25 -14.60 -14.00 -6.10
CA ALA A 25 -15.26 -13.58 -7.34
C ALA A 25 -14.38 -13.85 -8.57
N GLY A 26 -13.05 -13.79 -8.43
CA GLY A 26 -12.09 -14.11 -9.48
C GLY A 26 -11.79 -15.61 -9.64
N ALA A 27 -11.89 -16.40 -8.56
CA ALA A 27 -11.53 -17.82 -8.58
C ALA A 27 -12.49 -18.69 -9.43
N GLU A 28 -13.74 -18.27 -9.64
CA GLU A 28 -14.66 -18.95 -10.55
C GLU A 28 -14.26 -18.82 -12.03
N ALA A 29 -13.40 -17.83 -12.36
CA ALA A 29 -12.96 -17.57 -13.72
C ALA A 29 -11.54 -18.08 -14.06
N ALA A 30 -10.71 -18.41 -13.07
CA ALA A 30 -9.28 -18.64 -13.27
C ALA A 30 -8.85 -20.08 -12.96
N ASN A 31 -8.90 -20.96 -13.96
CA ASN A 31 -8.13 -22.22 -13.97
C ASN A 31 -6.68 -21.92 -14.42
N TYR A 32 -5.88 -21.24 -13.57
CA TYR A 32 -4.46 -21.06 -13.85
C TYR A 32 -3.63 -22.27 -13.38
N PRO A 33 -2.86 -22.90 -14.29
CA PRO A 33 -2.05 -24.08 -13.95
C PRO A 33 -0.83 -23.82 -13.07
N PHE A 34 -0.58 -22.56 -12.65
CA PHE A 34 0.59 -22.16 -11.87
C PHE A 34 0.25 -21.31 -10.62
N ALA A 35 -0.98 -21.38 -10.12
CA ALA A 35 -1.31 -20.76 -8.84
C ALA A 35 -0.57 -21.50 -7.72
N THR A 36 0.55 -20.98 -7.27
CA THR A 36 1.15 -21.35 -5.99
C THR A 36 0.14 -20.95 -4.93
N ILE A 37 -0.36 -21.91 -4.18
CA ILE A 37 -1.33 -21.71 -3.11
C ILE A 37 -0.56 -21.16 -1.89
N ASP A 38 -0.18 -19.89 -1.95
CA ASP A 38 0.14 -19.15 -0.73
C ASP A 38 -1.22 -18.66 -0.19
N PRO A 39 -1.59 -19.02 1.05
CA PRO A 39 -2.93 -18.73 1.58
C PRO A 39 -3.29 -17.24 1.67
N ASN A 40 -2.32 -16.37 1.45
CA ASN A 40 -2.47 -14.92 1.53
C ASN A 40 -2.33 -14.20 0.18
N VAL A 41 -2.25 -14.93 -0.93
CA VAL A 41 -2.10 -14.35 -2.29
C VAL A 41 -3.27 -14.80 -3.15
N GLY A 42 -3.94 -13.84 -3.80
CA GLY A 42 -5.04 -14.07 -4.71
C GLY A 42 -4.84 -13.36 -6.04
N MET A 43 -5.04 -14.08 -7.15
CA MET A 43 -4.99 -13.53 -8.51
C MET A 43 -6.41 -13.24 -9.00
N VAL A 44 -6.61 -12.08 -9.60
CA VAL A 44 -7.89 -11.63 -10.15
C VAL A 44 -7.68 -11.18 -11.59
N GLU A 45 -8.56 -11.58 -12.49
CA GLU A 45 -8.59 -11.06 -13.85
C GLU A 45 -9.10 -9.63 -13.87
N VAL A 46 -8.42 -8.76 -14.62
CA VAL A 46 -8.84 -7.37 -14.79
C VAL A 46 -9.90 -7.31 -15.91
N PRO A 47 -11.16 -6.95 -15.63
CA PRO A 47 -12.16 -6.77 -16.66
C PRO A 47 -11.75 -5.65 -17.62
N ASP A 48 -11.81 -5.92 -18.93
CA ASP A 48 -11.52 -4.91 -19.96
C ASP A 48 -12.54 -5.07 -21.11
N GLU A 49 -13.47 -4.11 -21.21
CA GLU A 49 -14.48 -4.09 -22.27
C GLU A 49 -13.88 -4.06 -23.67
N ARG A 50 -12.68 -3.46 -23.83
CA ARG A 50 -11.97 -3.41 -25.12
C ARG A 50 -11.52 -4.80 -25.53
N LEU A 51 -11.04 -5.58 -24.56
CA LEU A 51 -10.65 -6.98 -24.80
C LEU A 51 -11.87 -7.83 -25.17
N THR A 52 -13.00 -7.63 -24.50
CA THR A 52 -14.25 -8.32 -24.79
C THR A 52 -14.71 -8.02 -26.22
N LYS A 53 -14.79 -6.73 -26.60
CA LYS A 53 -15.15 -6.33 -27.97
C LYS A 53 -14.20 -6.85 -29.04
N LEU A 54 -12.91 -6.86 -28.80
CA LEU A 54 -11.91 -7.43 -29.72
C LEU A 54 -12.09 -8.93 -29.86
N THR A 55 -12.39 -9.63 -28.77
CA THR A 55 -12.63 -11.08 -28.79
C THR A 55 -13.84 -11.44 -29.62
N GLU A 56 -14.92 -10.68 -29.51
CA GLU A 56 -16.15 -10.84 -30.33
C GLU A 56 -15.89 -10.61 -31.82
N LEU A 57 -15.07 -9.60 -32.17
CA LEU A 57 -14.76 -9.25 -33.56
C LEU A 57 -13.82 -10.25 -34.24
N ILE A 58 -12.83 -10.74 -33.53
CA ILE A 58 -11.74 -11.55 -34.10
C ILE A 58 -11.96 -13.04 -33.90
N THR A 59 -12.79 -13.45 -32.94
CA THR A 59 -13.01 -14.85 -32.54
C THR A 59 -11.70 -15.64 -32.39
N PRO A 60 -10.81 -15.22 -31.46
CA PRO A 60 -9.50 -15.82 -31.31
C PRO A 60 -9.60 -17.22 -30.71
N LYS A 61 -8.58 -18.05 -30.91
CA LYS A 61 -8.49 -19.40 -30.30
C LYS A 61 -8.41 -19.35 -28.76
N LYS A 62 -7.86 -18.25 -28.20
CA LYS A 62 -7.70 -18.04 -26.77
C LYS A 62 -7.64 -16.53 -26.49
N THR A 63 -8.42 -16.07 -25.52
CA THR A 63 -8.31 -14.73 -24.94
C THR A 63 -7.62 -14.84 -23.58
N VAL A 64 -6.63 -13.97 -23.33
CA VAL A 64 -5.87 -13.96 -22.08
C VAL A 64 -5.98 -12.56 -21.48
N PRO A 65 -6.79 -12.35 -20.43
CA PRO A 65 -6.88 -11.07 -19.75
C PRO A 65 -5.60 -10.79 -18.95
N THR A 66 -5.40 -9.53 -18.61
CA THR A 66 -4.39 -9.13 -17.62
C THR A 66 -4.86 -9.59 -16.24
N THR A 67 -3.91 -10.05 -15.42
CA THR A 67 -4.16 -10.43 -14.04
C THR A 67 -3.55 -9.41 -13.08
N PHE A 68 -4.21 -9.24 -11.95
CA PHE A 68 -3.75 -8.46 -10.82
C PHE A 68 -3.63 -9.37 -9.60
N GLU A 69 -2.56 -9.22 -8.85
CA GLU A 69 -2.29 -10.02 -7.66
C GLU A 69 -2.54 -9.20 -6.40
N PHE A 70 -3.37 -9.72 -5.50
CA PHE A 70 -3.61 -9.17 -4.19
C PHE A 70 -2.94 -10.02 -3.13
N THR A 71 -2.27 -9.38 -2.18
CA THR A 71 -1.70 -10.03 -0.99
C THR A 71 -2.42 -9.52 0.25
N ASP A 72 -3.04 -10.41 1.04
CA ASP A 72 -3.57 -10.07 2.36
C ASP A 72 -2.41 -9.97 3.35
N ILE A 73 -2.05 -8.74 3.69
CA ILE A 73 -0.96 -8.46 4.62
C ILE A 73 -1.54 -8.34 6.03
N ALA A 74 -1.00 -9.10 6.97
CA ALA A 74 -1.46 -9.08 8.36
C ALA A 74 -1.52 -7.66 8.92
N GLY A 75 -2.53 -7.36 9.77
CA GLY A 75 -2.75 -6.01 10.28
C GLY A 75 -1.53 -5.41 10.98
N ILE A 76 -1.30 -4.12 10.75
CA ILE A 76 -0.30 -3.35 11.50
C ILE A 76 -0.78 -3.20 12.94
N VAL A 77 0.14 -3.42 13.86
CA VAL A 77 0.00 -3.01 15.26
C VAL A 77 0.89 -1.79 15.45
N LYS A 78 0.44 -0.81 16.22
CA LYS A 78 1.22 0.37 16.60
C LYS A 78 2.59 -0.05 17.16
N GLY A 79 3.68 0.53 16.65
CA GLY A 79 5.04 0.14 17.03
C GLY A 79 5.69 -0.88 16.09
N ALA A 80 5.08 -1.22 14.96
CA ALA A 80 5.64 -2.14 13.97
C ALA A 80 7.01 -1.69 13.44
N SER A 81 7.22 -0.39 13.30
CA SER A 81 8.49 0.21 12.87
C SER A 81 9.63 0.07 13.88
N LYS A 82 9.34 -0.16 15.17
CA LYS A 82 10.36 -0.34 16.21
C LYS A 82 11.01 -1.73 16.21
N GLY A 83 10.68 -2.58 15.26
CA GLY A 83 11.46 -3.77 14.93
C GLY A 83 11.22 -5.00 15.80
N GLU A 84 10.20 -5.04 16.63
CA GLU A 84 9.89 -6.23 17.42
C GLU A 84 8.99 -7.21 16.63
N GLY A 85 9.58 -8.32 16.19
CA GLY A 85 8.86 -9.51 15.74
C GLY A 85 8.02 -9.34 14.46
N LEU A 86 6.70 -9.36 14.59
CA LEU A 86 5.74 -9.37 13.47
C LEU A 86 5.77 -8.09 12.60
N GLY A 87 6.16 -6.94 13.18
CA GLY A 87 6.22 -5.66 12.48
C GLY A 87 7.21 -5.66 11.31
N ASN A 88 8.40 -6.23 11.48
CA ASN A 88 9.40 -6.32 10.40
C ASN A 88 8.92 -7.19 9.24
N LYS A 89 8.22 -8.29 9.53
CA LYS A 89 7.67 -9.18 8.51
C LYS A 89 6.59 -8.47 7.70
N PHE A 90 5.73 -7.72 8.38
CA PHE A 90 4.70 -6.90 7.77
C PHE A 90 5.30 -5.86 6.80
N LEU A 91 6.28 -5.07 7.26
CA LEU A 91 6.95 -4.06 6.44
C LEU A 91 7.69 -4.69 5.24
N ALA A 92 8.26 -5.89 5.40
CA ALA A 92 8.88 -6.64 4.31
C ALA A 92 7.85 -6.99 3.23
N ASN A 93 6.67 -7.50 3.62
CA ASN A 93 5.61 -7.83 2.66
C ASN A 93 5.13 -6.59 1.88
N ILE A 94 5.02 -5.43 2.54
CA ILE A 94 4.67 -4.18 1.82
C ILE A 94 5.79 -3.78 0.83
N ARG A 95 7.06 -4.05 1.12
CA ARG A 95 8.14 -3.74 0.18
C ARG A 95 8.05 -4.51 -1.12
N GLU A 96 7.51 -5.73 -1.09
CA GLU A 96 7.41 -6.62 -2.24
C GLU A 96 6.30 -6.26 -3.23
N VAL A 97 5.25 -5.56 -2.79
CA VAL A 97 4.13 -5.16 -3.66
C VAL A 97 4.36 -3.83 -4.37
N ASP A 98 3.66 -3.61 -5.50
CA ASP A 98 3.78 -2.38 -6.30
C ASP A 98 2.91 -1.23 -5.74
N ALA A 99 1.77 -1.56 -5.12
CA ALA A 99 0.79 -0.60 -4.59
C ALA A 99 0.23 -1.07 -3.24
N ILE A 100 -0.36 -0.15 -2.50
CA ILE A 100 -1.00 -0.38 -1.21
C ILE A 100 -2.50 -0.15 -1.36
N VAL A 101 -3.31 -1.11 -0.93
CA VAL A 101 -4.75 -0.95 -0.72
C VAL A 101 -4.98 -0.83 0.79
N HIS A 102 -5.23 0.38 1.24
CA HIS A 102 -5.40 0.68 2.66
C HIS A 102 -6.88 0.61 3.04
N VAL A 103 -7.27 -0.44 3.74
CA VAL A 103 -8.63 -0.64 4.22
C VAL A 103 -8.80 0.08 5.55
N VAL A 104 -9.78 0.96 5.61
CA VAL A 104 -10.07 1.82 6.75
C VAL A 104 -11.47 1.51 7.27
N ARG A 105 -11.61 1.41 8.57
CA ARG A 105 -12.91 1.19 9.22
C ARG A 105 -13.67 2.50 9.31
N ALA A 106 -14.82 2.58 8.65
CA ALA A 106 -15.76 3.69 8.73
C ALA A 106 -17.15 3.26 9.20
N PHE A 107 -17.31 1.99 9.62
CA PHE A 107 -18.52 1.45 10.23
C PHE A 107 -18.41 1.36 11.74
N ASP A 108 -19.53 1.49 12.44
CA ASP A 108 -19.61 1.28 13.90
C ASP A 108 -20.35 -0.01 14.22
N ASP A 109 -19.69 -0.94 14.92
CA ASP A 109 -20.27 -2.20 15.38
C ASP A 109 -19.68 -2.53 16.75
N GLU A 110 -20.56 -2.60 17.75
CA GLU A 110 -20.20 -2.91 19.14
C GLU A 110 -19.61 -4.33 19.31
N ASN A 111 -19.91 -5.26 18.40
CA ASN A 111 -19.42 -6.63 18.45
C ASN A 111 -18.01 -6.78 17.84
N VAL A 112 -17.53 -5.78 17.12
CA VAL A 112 -16.20 -5.79 16.52
C VAL A 112 -15.21 -5.09 17.43
N MET A 113 -14.36 -5.88 18.09
CA MET A 113 -13.34 -5.38 19.02
C MET A 113 -12.46 -4.32 18.33
N ARG A 114 -12.28 -3.20 19.02
CA ARG A 114 -11.31 -2.15 18.66
C ARG A 114 -9.93 -2.51 19.20
N GLU A 115 -8.89 -1.88 18.66
CA GLU A 115 -7.53 -2.06 19.18
C GLU A 115 -7.47 -1.69 20.67
N GLN A 116 -6.75 -2.49 21.47
CA GLN A 116 -6.71 -2.38 22.93
C GLN A 116 -6.38 -0.96 23.41
N GLY A 117 -7.24 -0.39 24.26
CA GLY A 117 -7.02 0.85 24.99
C GLY A 117 -7.94 2.02 24.65
N ARG A 118 -8.93 1.83 23.77
CA ARG A 118 -9.94 2.84 23.44
C ARG A 118 -11.36 2.27 23.55
N GLU A 119 -11.78 1.96 24.77
CA GLU A 119 -13.15 1.46 25.01
C GLU A 119 -14.25 2.49 24.70
N ASP A 120 -13.91 3.79 24.72
CA ASP A 120 -14.85 4.90 24.52
C ASP A 120 -14.61 5.71 23.23
N ALA A 121 -13.77 5.24 22.31
CA ALA A 121 -13.42 6.04 21.14
C ALA A 121 -14.42 5.81 20.00
N PHE A 122 -14.96 6.89 19.46
CA PHE A 122 -15.63 6.93 18.17
C PHE A 122 -14.72 6.32 17.10
N VAL A 123 -15.30 5.72 16.05
CA VAL A 123 -14.57 5.34 14.85
C VAL A 123 -13.97 6.60 14.26
N ASP A 124 -12.65 6.64 14.14
CA ASP A 124 -11.92 7.76 13.56
C ASP A 124 -11.05 7.24 12.40
N PRO A 125 -11.61 7.23 11.18
CA PRO A 125 -10.91 6.72 10.00
C PRO A 125 -9.62 7.48 9.71
N MET A 126 -9.58 8.78 9.99
CA MET A 126 -8.38 9.60 9.74
C MET A 126 -7.25 9.25 10.70
N ALA A 127 -7.56 9.07 11.99
CA ALA A 127 -6.56 8.63 12.98
C ALA A 127 -6.00 7.23 12.64
N ASP A 128 -6.81 6.35 12.05
CA ASP A 128 -6.38 5.02 11.60
C ASP A 128 -5.43 5.14 10.41
N ILE A 129 -5.74 6.02 9.44
CA ILE A 129 -4.88 6.34 8.30
C ILE A 129 -3.54 6.90 8.78
N ASP A 130 -3.57 7.88 9.66
CA ASP A 130 -2.37 8.52 10.20
C ASP A 130 -1.48 7.54 10.95
N THR A 131 -2.08 6.62 11.70
CA THR A 131 -1.34 5.58 12.42
C THR A 131 -0.51 4.71 11.46
N ILE A 132 -1.11 4.25 10.37
CA ILE A 132 -0.41 3.43 9.38
C ILE A 132 0.63 4.25 8.61
N ASN A 133 0.26 5.45 8.17
CA ASN A 133 1.19 6.34 7.47
C ASN A 133 2.44 6.62 8.34
N LEU A 134 2.25 6.88 9.62
CA LEU A 134 3.34 7.13 10.55
C LEU A 134 4.29 5.92 10.66
N GLU A 135 3.76 4.70 10.77
CA GLU A 135 4.58 3.49 10.83
C GLU A 135 5.41 3.28 9.56
N LEU A 136 4.82 3.54 8.38
CA LEU A 136 5.53 3.46 7.10
C LEU A 136 6.63 4.54 7.00
N ILE A 137 6.33 5.77 7.44
CA ILE A 137 7.27 6.89 7.46
C ILE A 137 8.44 6.59 8.39
N LEU A 138 8.19 6.09 9.60
CA LEU A 138 9.24 5.75 10.56
C LEU A 138 10.15 4.64 10.05
N ALA A 139 9.57 3.62 9.39
CA ALA A 139 10.35 2.54 8.78
C ALA A 139 11.24 3.03 7.63
N ASP A 140 10.72 3.94 6.80
CA ASP A 140 11.51 4.55 5.73
C ASP A 140 12.59 5.47 6.29
N LEU A 141 12.28 6.27 7.32
CA LEU A 141 13.23 7.16 7.97
C LEU A 141 14.40 6.38 8.57
N GLU A 142 14.15 5.24 9.18
CA GLU A 142 15.21 4.36 9.68
C GLU A 142 16.11 3.87 8.54
N SER A 143 15.52 3.44 7.44
CA SER A 143 16.25 2.96 6.25
C SER A 143 17.06 4.09 5.61
N ILE A 144 16.47 5.28 5.47
CA ILE A 144 17.13 6.48 4.94
C ILE A 144 18.27 6.92 5.83
N ASN A 145 18.10 6.96 7.14
CA ASN A 145 19.16 7.35 8.06
C ASN A 145 20.40 6.43 7.97
N LYS A 146 20.17 5.11 7.91
CA LYS A 146 21.27 4.14 7.73
C LYS A 146 22.00 4.36 6.40
N ARG A 147 21.23 4.59 5.31
CA ARG A 147 21.79 4.79 3.98
C ARG A 147 22.49 6.14 3.85
N TYR A 148 21.90 7.20 4.41
CA TYR A 148 22.45 8.54 4.44
C TYR A 148 23.87 8.57 5.03
N ALA A 149 24.06 8.02 6.23
CA ALA A 149 25.36 7.99 6.89
C ALA A 149 26.45 7.27 6.07
N ARG A 150 26.07 6.22 5.34
CA ARG A 150 26.97 5.47 4.46
C ARG A 150 27.32 6.25 3.19
N VAL A 151 26.31 6.78 2.51
CA VAL A 151 26.47 7.46 1.22
C VAL A 151 27.16 8.80 1.39
N GLU A 152 26.86 9.56 2.44
CA GLU A 152 27.51 10.82 2.77
C GLU A 152 29.05 10.67 2.83
N LYS A 153 29.52 9.63 3.51
CA LYS A 153 30.95 9.37 3.60
C LYS A 153 31.59 9.12 2.23
N ILE A 154 30.93 8.34 1.37
CA ILE A 154 31.44 8.02 0.03
C ILE A 154 31.39 9.25 -0.87
N ALA A 155 30.27 9.97 -0.90
CA ALA A 155 30.09 11.16 -1.72
C ALA A 155 31.14 12.25 -1.40
N ARG A 156 31.47 12.43 -0.12
CA ARG A 156 32.48 13.41 0.31
C ARG A 156 33.92 13.01 -0.01
N THR A 157 34.24 11.71 0.02
CA THR A 157 35.63 11.23 -0.13
C THR A 157 35.96 10.85 -1.56
N GLN A 158 35.09 10.14 -2.26
CA GLN A 158 35.38 9.57 -3.59
C GLN A 158 34.84 10.43 -4.73
N LYS A 159 33.90 11.36 -4.46
CA LYS A 159 33.22 12.24 -5.45
C LYS A 159 32.67 11.47 -6.66
N ASP A 160 32.28 10.21 -6.44
CA ASP A 160 31.63 9.39 -7.43
C ASP A 160 30.28 9.98 -7.79
N LYS A 161 29.99 10.11 -9.10
CA LYS A 161 28.77 10.78 -9.58
C LYS A 161 27.49 10.14 -9.07
N ASP A 162 27.46 8.81 -9.03
CA ASP A 162 26.27 8.08 -8.62
C ASP A 162 26.00 8.25 -7.12
N SER A 163 27.07 8.20 -6.30
CA SER A 163 26.99 8.44 -4.86
C SER A 163 26.60 9.89 -4.53
N VAL A 164 27.06 10.86 -5.32
CA VAL A 164 26.67 12.27 -5.15
C VAL A 164 25.20 12.46 -5.53
N ALA A 165 24.75 11.85 -6.64
CA ALA A 165 23.36 11.92 -7.06
C ALA A 165 22.42 11.29 -6.03
N GLU A 166 22.78 10.11 -5.52
CA GLU A 166 22.05 9.45 -4.45
C GLU A 166 22.00 10.29 -3.17
N PHE A 167 23.11 10.87 -2.77
CA PHE A 167 23.20 11.72 -1.58
C PHE A 167 22.25 12.93 -1.68
N ASN A 168 22.22 13.59 -2.84
CA ASN A 168 21.31 14.72 -3.08
C ASN A 168 19.84 14.31 -2.94
N ILE A 169 19.47 13.12 -3.41
CA ILE A 169 18.11 12.57 -3.26
C ILE A 169 17.80 12.28 -1.80
N LEU A 170 18.73 11.66 -1.07
CA LEU A 170 18.56 11.41 0.36
C LEU A 170 18.37 12.71 1.15
N GLN A 171 19.05 13.80 0.74
CA GLN A 171 18.86 15.14 1.34
C GLN A 171 17.49 15.74 1.06
N LYS A 172 16.83 15.39 -0.06
CA LYS A 172 15.45 15.81 -0.35
C LYS A 172 14.44 14.99 0.47
N ILE A 173 14.64 13.69 0.56
CA ILE A 173 13.68 12.76 1.19
C ILE A 173 13.69 12.89 2.71
N LYS A 174 14.88 12.92 3.32
CA LYS A 174 15.02 12.86 4.78
C LYS A 174 14.21 13.93 5.53
N PRO A 175 14.27 15.24 5.19
CA PRO A 175 13.50 16.27 5.87
C PRO A 175 11.98 16.08 5.78
N VAL A 176 11.50 15.58 4.64
CA VAL A 176 10.06 15.32 4.41
C VAL A 176 9.57 14.21 5.33
N LEU A 177 10.33 13.12 5.46
CA LEU A 177 10.00 12.04 6.39
C LEU A 177 10.12 12.48 7.86
N GLU A 178 11.11 13.33 8.19
CA GLU A 178 11.26 13.90 9.54
C GLU A 178 10.11 14.84 9.91
N ASP A 179 9.50 15.51 8.91
CA ASP A 179 8.29 16.33 9.06
C ASP A 179 6.99 15.49 9.13
N GLY A 180 7.10 14.16 9.11
CA GLY A 180 5.95 13.25 9.16
C GLY A 180 5.18 13.15 7.86
N LYS A 181 5.78 13.52 6.72
CA LYS A 181 5.15 13.45 5.40
C LYS A 181 5.70 12.27 4.60
N SER A 182 4.86 11.69 3.75
CA SER A 182 5.23 10.59 2.85
C SER A 182 6.16 11.07 1.74
N ALA A 183 7.13 10.24 1.34
CA ALA A 183 8.04 10.59 0.23
C ALA A 183 7.33 10.72 -1.14
N ARG A 184 6.10 10.22 -1.27
CA ARG A 184 5.26 10.40 -2.49
C ARG A 184 4.85 11.84 -2.74
N THR A 185 4.93 12.73 -1.73
CA THR A 185 4.64 14.17 -1.88
C THR A 185 5.76 14.94 -2.55
N ILE A 186 6.90 14.30 -2.82
CA ILE A 186 8.06 14.93 -3.43
C ILE A 186 8.00 14.75 -4.95
N ASP A 187 8.08 15.85 -5.68
CA ASP A 187 8.25 15.81 -7.13
C ASP A 187 9.69 15.41 -7.48
N PHE A 188 9.84 14.24 -8.06
CA PHE A 188 11.11 13.74 -8.57
C PHE A 188 11.17 13.82 -10.08
N THR A 189 12.31 14.23 -10.61
CA THR A 189 12.58 14.13 -12.05
C THR A 189 12.68 12.66 -12.49
N GLU A 190 12.58 12.38 -13.78
CA GLU A 190 12.70 11.01 -14.32
C GLU A 190 14.04 10.34 -13.96
N GLU A 191 15.11 11.10 -13.86
CA GLU A 191 16.44 10.61 -13.46
C GLU A 191 16.46 10.28 -11.97
N GLU A 192 15.90 11.15 -11.13
CA GLU A 192 15.78 10.95 -9.69
C GLU A 192 14.88 9.73 -9.37
N GLN A 193 13.78 9.55 -10.09
CA GLN A 193 12.88 8.41 -9.91
C GLN A 193 13.59 7.05 -10.08
N LYS A 194 14.58 6.96 -10.98
CA LYS A 194 15.37 5.74 -11.15
C LYS A 194 16.15 5.38 -9.90
N ILE A 195 16.71 6.39 -9.22
CA ILE A 195 17.45 6.21 -7.98
C ILE A 195 16.50 5.91 -6.82
N VAL A 196 15.38 6.66 -6.73
CA VAL A 196 14.34 6.47 -5.70
C VAL A 196 13.77 5.06 -5.72
N LYS A 197 13.50 4.49 -6.91
CA LYS A 197 13.09 3.07 -7.04
C LYS A 197 14.07 2.11 -6.40
N GLY A 198 15.37 2.38 -6.49
CA GLY A 198 16.42 1.57 -5.84
C GLY A 198 16.49 1.70 -4.33
N LEU A 199 15.76 2.65 -3.73
CA LEU A 199 15.69 2.82 -2.28
C LEU A 199 14.61 1.92 -1.63
N PHE A 200 13.67 1.39 -2.42
CA PHE A 200 12.58 0.52 -1.97
C PHE A 200 11.76 1.11 -0.80
N LEU A 201 11.46 2.41 -0.90
CA LEU A 201 10.70 3.10 0.13
C LEU A 201 9.22 2.69 0.09
N LEU A 202 8.63 2.53 1.28
CA LEU A 202 7.23 2.21 1.47
C LEU A 202 6.34 3.40 1.13
N THR A 203 6.78 4.59 1.52
CA THR A 203 6.03 5.84 1.38
C THR A 203 6.05 6.44 -0.03
N THR A 204 6.79 5.84 -0.97
CA THR A 204 6.73 6.21 -2.40
C THR A 204 5.70 5.41 -3.19
N LYS A 205 5.19 4.32 -2.61
CA LYS A 205 4.19 3.47 -3.28
C LYS A 205 2.86 4.20 -3.40
N PRO A 206 2.12 4.03 -4.53
CA PRO A 206 0.75 4.51 -4.64
C PRO A 206 -0.15 3.84 -3.61
N VAL A 207 -1.08 4.61 -3.05
CA VAL A 207 -2.05 4.13 -2.05
C VAL A 207 -3.46 4.36 -2.58
N LEU A 208 -4.29 3.32 -2.49
CA LEU A 208 -5.72 3.38 -2.67
C LEU A 208 -6.38 3.19 -1.30
N TYR A 209 -7.17 4.15 -0.87
CA TYR A 209 -7.95 4.03 0.35
C TYR A 209 -9.29 3.37 0.07
N VAL A 210 -9.67 2.40 0.90
CA VAL A 210 -10.95 1.69 0.84
C VAL A 210 -11.64 1.87 2.18
N ALA A 211 -12.65 2.74 2.23
CA ALA A 211 -13.50 2.90 3.40
C ALA A 211 -14.47 1.72 3.50
N ASN A 212 -14.37 0.94 4.57
CA ASN A 212 -15.33 -0.10 4.90
C ASN A 212 -16.45 0.53 5.73
N VAL A 213 -17.64 0.61 5.15
CA VAL A 213 -18.82 1.32 5.64
C VAL A 213 -19.98 0.36 5.89
N ASP A 214 -21.01 0.80 6.60
CA ASP A 214 -22.25 0.05 6.78
C ASP A 214 -23.11 0.05 5.48
N GLU A 215 -24.04 -0.91 5.37
CA GLU A 215 -24.93 -1.04 4.22
C GLU A 215 -25.75 0.23 3.98
N ASP A 216 -26.23 0.88 5.04
CA ASP A 216 -27.01 2.12 4.95
C ASP A 216 -26.16 3.29 4.40
N GLN A 217 -24.88 3.35 4.73
CA GLN A 217 -23.93 4.35 4.24
C GLN A 217 -23.60 4.11 2.75
N VAL A 218 -23.54 2.85 2.31
CA VAL A 218 -23.38 2.54 0.87
C VAL A 218 -24.58 3.01 0.05
N ALA A 219 -25.78 2.90 0.62
CA ALA A 219 -27.01 3.34 -0.06
C ALA A 219 -27.13 4.87 -0.17
N ASN A 220 -26.49 5.62 0.77
CA ASN A 220 -26.51 7.07 0.84
C ASN A 220 -25.08 7.63 0.89
N PRO A 221 -24.34 7.58 -0.21
CA PRO A 221 -22.90 7.95 -0.21
C PRO A 221 -22.64 9.44 0.07
N ASP A 222 -23.66 10.30 0.01
CA ASP A 222 -23.52 11.73 0.33
C ASP A 222 -23.37 11.98 1.84
N ASP A 223 -23.77 11.02 2.69
CA ASP A 223 -23.58 11.06 4.14
C ASP A 223 -22.19 10.56 4.58
N ILE A 224 -21.42 10.00 3.67
CA ILE A 224 -20.03 9.61 3.92
C ILE A 224 -19.18 10.87 3.76
N ASP A 225 -18.57 11.29 4.87
CA ASP A 225 -17.58 12.37 4.85
C ASP A 225 -16.44 11.95 3.91
N ARG A 226 -16.50 12.45 2.67
CA ARG A 226 -15.62 12.00 1.60
C ARG A 226 -14.20 12.42 1.95
N SER A 227 -13.39 11.47 2.35
CA SER A 227 -11.94 11.63 2.48
C SER A 227 -11.25 12.09 1.17
N GLU A 228 -12.00 12.19 0.07
CA GLU A 228 -11.53 12.68 -1.23
C GLU A 228 -11.10 14.14 -1.21
N GLU A 229 -11.69 14.99 -0.36
CA GLU A 229 -11.28 16.40 -0.23
C GLU A 229 -9.91 16.54 0.42
N HIS A 230 -9.47 15.56 1.20
CA HIS A 230 -8.18 15.58 1.87
C HIS A 230 -7.06 14.87 1.10
N THR A 231 -7.39 14.04 0.10
CA THR A 231 -6.37 13.37 -0.73
C THR A 231 -5.80 14.25 -1.84
N SER A 232 -6.43 15.39 -2.15
CA SER A 232 -5.92 16.36 -3.11
C SER A 232 -4.90 17.36 -2.50
N GLU A 233 -4.73 17.37 -1.18
CA GLU A 233 -3.77 18.24 -0.47
C GLU A 233 -2.61 17.44 0.19
N LEU A 234 -2.57 16.12 -0.01
CA LEU A 234 -1.50 15.25 0.42
C LEU A 234 -0.73 14.74 -0.82
#